data_35864b3effb0ea27059a2ab0c1454f65
#
_entry.id   35864b3effb0ea27059a2ab0c1454f65
#
_cell.length_a   1.000
_cell.length_b   1.000
_cell.length_c   1.000
_cell.angle_alpha   90.00
_cell.angle_beta   90.00
_cell.angle_gamma   90.00
#
_symmetry.space_group_name_H-M   'P 1'
#
loop_
_entity.id
_entity.type
_entity.pdbx_description
1 polymer ?
#
loop_
_entity_poly.entity_id
_entity_poly.type
_entity_poly.pdbx_seq_one_letter_code
_entity_poly.pdbx_strand_id
1 'polypeptide(L)'
;MTTDAIAVLNAGSSSLKFSVFTARIFRHLFHGQIEGIGTAPRLKVANVRGEVLLDQRWSGDDGFDHEAALAHRLKIMPQFLHRIEVVAVGHRIVHGGMAFQAPVVLTPAVVEQLAELVPLAPLHQPHNLAPVRALMKLAPGVPQVGCFDTAFHTHAPEVSQRFALPREFHHAGVQRYGFHGLSYEYIASRLPQVDRHAAKGRTVVLHLGNGASMCALQHGRSVAS
;
A
#
# COMPACT_ATOMS: atom_id res chain seq x y z
N MET A 1 9.47 28.92 6.30
CA MET A 1 8.45 28.30 5.42
C MET A 1 8.46 26.83 5.71
N THR A 2 7.31 26.21 5.91
CA THR A 2 7.13 24.76 6.00
C THR A 2 7.10 24.14 4.60
N THR A 3 7.52 22.90 4.48
CA THR A 3 7.46 22.13 3.23
C THR A 3 6.30 21.13 3.33
N ASP A 4 5.32 21.27 2.44
CA ASP A 4 4.22 20.31 2.33
C ASP A 4 4.74 18.95 1.88
N ALA A 5 4.32 17.90 2.56
CA ALA A 5 4.74 16.53 2.28
C ALA A 5 3.57 15.55 2.26
N ILE A 6 3.78 14.45 1.55
CA ILE A 6 2.88 13.30 1.53
C ILE A 6 3.60 12.13 2.20
N ALA A 7 2.93 11.49 3.15
CA ALA A 7 3.38 10.23 3.71
C ALA A 7 2.72 9.05 2.98
N VAL A 8 3.47 7.98 2.73
CA VAL A 8 2.96 6.73 2.14
C VAL A 8 3.18 5.61 3.13
N LEU A 9 2.15 4.84 3.42
CA LEU A 9 2.15 3.74 4.37
C LEU A 9 1.86 2.41 3.69
N ASN A 10 2.64 1.40 4.07
CA ASN A 10 2.43 0.02 3.66
C ASN A 10 2.51 -0.87 4.92
N ALA A 11 1.35 -1.27 5.43
CA ALA A 11 1.22 -2.11 6.61
C ALA A 11 1.07 -3.59 6.21
N GLY A 12 1.95 -4.42 6.74
CA GLY A 12 1.85 -5.88 6.70
C GLY A 12 1.46 -6.44 8.07
N SER A 13 1.39 -7.76 8.19
CA SER A 13 1.00 -8.43 9.43
C SER A 13 1.95 -8.17 10.61
N SER A 14 3.26 -8.10 10.35
CA SER A 14 4.29 -7.92 11.37
C SER A 14 5.21 -6.73 11.10
N SER A 15 4.89 -5.90 10.10
CA SER A 15 5.73 -4.76 9.73
C SER A 15 4.91 -3.61 9.20
N LEU A 16 5.44 -2.40 9.35
CA LEU A 16 4.87 -1.20 8.80
C LEU A 16 5.99 -0.38 8.14
N LYS A 17 5.93 -0.25 6.82
CA LYS A 17 6.88 0.55 6.03
C LYS A 17 6.26 1.91 5.70
N PHE A 18 7.10 2.93 5.62
CA PHE A 18 6.67 4.27 5.21
C PHE A 18 7.74 5.01 4.43
N SER A 19 7.28 5.95 3.64
CA SER A 19 8.13 6.92 2.95
C SER A 19 7.47 8.29 2.98
N VAL A 20 8.27 9.35 3.00
CA VAL A 20 7.80 10.74 3.00
C VAL A 20 8.38 11.44 1.77
N PHE A 21 7.51 12.13 1.05
CA PHE A 21 7.82 12.84 -0.19
C PHE A 21 7.34 14.29 -0.11
N THR A 22 8.02 15.21 -0.78
CA THR A 22 7.46 16.57 -0.96
C THR A 22 6.19 16.50 -1.81
N ALA A 23 5.16 17.28 -1.46
CA ALA A 23 3.86 17.19 -2.09
C ALA A 23 3.83 17.64 -3.56
N ARG A 24 4.70 18.59 -3.96
CA ARG A 24 4.67 19.18 -5.31
C ARG A 24 5.44 18.38 -6.37
N ILE A 25 6.63 17.89 -6.02
CA ILE A 25 7.55 17.27 -6.99
C ILE A 25 7.90 15.83 -6.63
N PHE A 26 7.25 15.27 -5.59
CA PHE A 26 7.44 13.92 -5.08
C PHE A 26 8.91 13.57 -4.81
N ARG A 27 9.72 14.56 -4.39
CA ARG A 27 11.08 14.30 -3.96
C ARG A 27 11.06 13.49 -2.68
N HIS A 28 11.68 12.32 -2.70
CA HIS A 28 11.82 11.47 -1.54
C HIS A 28 12.66 12.19 -0.48
N LEU A 29 12.19 12.25 0.76
CA LEU A 29 12.84 12.90 1.89
C LEU A 29 13.51 11.88 2.80
N PHE A 30 12.76 10.92 3.28
CA PHE A 30 13.23 9.82 4.11
C PHE A 30 12.22 8.68 4.09
N HIS A 31 12.66 7.52 4.54
CA HIS A 31 11.83 6.33 4.70
C HIS A 31 12.17 5.63 6.00
N GLY A 32 11.30 4.73 6.43
CA GLY A 32 11.56 3.89 7.57
C GLY A 32 10.62 2.69 7.60
N GLN A 33 10.92 1.80 8.54
CA GLN A 33 10.12 0.61 8.78
C GLN A 33 10.10 0.28 10.26
N ILE A 34 8.99 -0.28 10.73
CA ILE A 34 8.91 -1.03 11.96
C ILE A 34 8.80 -2.50 11.57
N GLU A 35 9.63 -3.33 12.14
CA GLU A 35 9.62 -4.78 12.01
C GLU A 35 9.34 -5.41 13.38
N GLY A 36 8.91 -6.69 13.39
CA GLY A 36 8.73 -7.44 14.62
C GLY A 36 7.57 -6.93 15.49
N ILE A 37 6.53 -6.32 14.88
CA ILE A 37 5.32 -5.92 15.60
C ILE A 37 4.69 -7.16 16.24
N GLY A 38 4.40 -7.08 17.55
CA GLY A 38 3.89 -8.20 18.33
C GLY A 38 4.96 -9.17 18.88
N THR A 39 6.24 -8.94 18.60
CA THR A 39 7.36 -9.76 19.13
C THR A 39 8.46 -8.87 19.71
N ALA A 40 9.41 -8.44 18.92
CA ALA A 40 10.51 -7.55 19.30
C ALA A 40 10.58 -6.37 18.33
N PRO A 41 9.79 -5.32 18.53
CA PRO A 41 9.67 -4.22 17.58
C PRO A 41 10.99 -3.46 17.40
N ARG A 42 11.32 -3.14 16.15
CA ARG A 42 12.44 -2.28 15.79
C ARG A 42 12.00 -1.24 14.78
N LEU A 43 12.19 0.03 15.10
CA LEU A 43 12.03 1.14 14.16
C LEU A 43 13.39 1.54 13.60
N LYS A 44 13.49 1.55 12.29
CA LYS A 44 14.64 2.10 11.57
C LYS A 44 14.17 3.19 10.61
N VAL A 45 14.81 4.36 10.66
CA VAL A 45 14.57 5.49 9.74
C VAL A 45 15.87 5.82 9.04
N ALA A 46 15.81 6.02 7.73
CA ALA A 46 16.97 6.41 6.92
C ALA A 46 16.59 7.53 5.95
N ASN A 47 17.56 8.37 5.61
CA ASN A 47 17.41 9.36 4.56
C ASN A 47 17.59 8.71 3.15
N VAL A 48 17.44 9.53 2.11
CA VAL A 48 17.58 9.09 0.70
C VAL A 48 18.98 8.57 0.35
N ARG A 49 20.01 8.88 1.14
CA ARG A 49 21.38 8.39 0.95
C ARG A 49 21.64 7.08 1.67
N GLY A 50 20.63 6.54 2.40
CA GLY A 50 20.77 5.34 3.21
C GLY A 50 21.40 5.58 4.59
N GLU A 51 21.68 6.85 4.94
CA GLU A 51 22.19 7.19 6.27
C GLU A 51 21.09 6.96 7.29
N VAL A 52 21.40 6.21 8.35
CA VAL A 52 20.47 5.88 9.43
C VAL A 52 20.28 7.11 10.31
N LEU A 53 19.05 7.61 10.38
CA LEU A 53 18.65 8.75 11.21
C LEU A 53 18.16 8.29 12.58
N LEU A 54 17.57 7.09 12.67
CA LEU A 54 17.10 6.47 13.90
C LEU A 54 17.15 4.96 13.76
N ASP A 55 17.58 4.28 14.82
CA ASP A 55 17.50 2.83 15.00
C ASP A 55 17.15 2.55 16.45
N GLN A 56 15.88 2.19 16.70
CA GLN A 56 15.36 1.99 18.04
C GLN A 56 14.70 0.62 18.15
N ARG A 57 14.97 -0.09 19.25
CA ARG A 57 14.40 -1.39 19.57
C ARG A 57 13.60 -1.31 20.87
N TRP A 58 12.58 -2.13 20.98
CA TRP A 58 11.78 -2.31 22.19
C TRP A 58 11.80 -3.78 22.61
N SER A 59 11.65 -4.02 23.91
CA SER A 59 11.43 -5.37 24.46
C SER A 59 10.01 -5.84 24.13
N GLY A 60 9.83 -7.15 23.87
CA GLY A 60 8.54 -7.73 23.47
C GLY A 60 7.42 -7.64 24.52
N ASP A 61 7.75 -7.28 25.77
CA ASP A 61 6.80 -7.19 26.89
C ASP A 61 5.98 -5.89 26.92
N ASP A 62 6.27 -4.93 26.02
CA ASP A 62 5.64 -3.59 26.04
C ASP A 62 4.24 -3.56 25.38
N GLY A 63 3.65 -4.70 24.99
CA GLY A 63 2.30 -4.77 24.41
C GLY A 63 2.16 -4.01 23.07
N PHE A 64 3.22 -3.96 22.27
CA PHE A 64 3.32 -3.16 21.05
C PHE A 64 2.52 -3.82 19.92
N ASP A 65 1.24 -3.47 19.81
CA ASP A 65 0.40 -3.78 18.65
C ASP A 65 0.57 -2.75 17.51
N HIS A 66 -0.17 -2.92 16.41
CA HIS A 66 -0.11 -1.98 15.28
C HIS A 66 -0.57 -0.56 15.64
N GLU A 67 -1.53 -0.40 16.56
CA GLU A 67 -2.03 0.90 17.00
C GLU A 67 -0.99 1.59 17.88
N ALA A 68 -0.40 0.88 18.84
CA ALA A 68 0.69 1.38 19.68
C ALA A 68 1.95 1.72 18.86
N ALA A 69 2.31 0.86 17.90
CA ALA A 69 3.41 1.10 16.97
C ALA A 69 3.19 2.37 16.16
N LEU A 70 1.99 2.61 15.67
CA LEU A 70 1.65 3.81 14.91
C LEU A 70 1.59 5.05 15.81
N ALA A 71 0.97 4.95 16.99
CA ALA A 71 0.89 6.06 17.95
C ALA A 71 2.27 6.51 18.41
N HIS A 72 3.17 5.57 18.66
CA HIS A 72 4.55 5.88 19.01
C HIS A 72 5.28 6.61 17.89
N ARG A 73 5.08 6.19 16.62
CA ARG A 73 5.66 6.87 15.44
C ARG A 73 5.19 8.29 15.28
N LEU A 74 3.91 8.54 15.46
CA LEU A 74 3.37 9.90 15.39
C LEU A 74 3.96 10.81 16.46
N LYS A 75 4.38 10.26 17.60
CA LYS A 75 5.12 11.00 18.64
C LYS A 75 6.58 11.28 18.27
N ILE A 76 7.23 10.38 17.52
CA ILE A 76 8.65 10.55 17.11
C ILE A 76 8.76 11.33 15.79
N MET A 77 7.77 11.25 14.91
CA MET A 77 7.80 11.91 13.61
C MET A 77 8.10 13.43 13.66
N PRO A 78 7.62 14.22 14.64
CA PRO A 78 7.98 15.63 14.74
C PRO A 78 9.49 15.90 14.79
N GLN A 79 10.30 14.97 15.29
CA GLN A 79 11.77 15.10 15.31
C GLN A 79 12.38 15.12 13.91
N PHE A 80 11.74 14.44 12.93
CA PHE A 80 12.16 14.38 11.52
C PHE A 80 11.41 15.38 10.64
N LEU A 81 10.27 15.88 11.15
CA LEU A 81 9.39 16.80 10.42
C LEU A 81 9.69 18.27 10.69
N HIS A 82 10.90 18.61 11.20
CA HIS A 82 11.28 20.01 11.34
C HIS A 82 11.03 20.77 10.02
N ARG A 83 10.05 21.69 10.02
CA ARG A 83 9.59 22.45 8.85
C ARG A 83 8.97 21.59 7.73
N ILE A 84 8.46 20.41 8.05
CA ILE A 84 7.71 19.56 7.12
C ILE A 84 6.30 19.40 7.68
N GLU A 85 5.30 19.64 6.87
CA GLU A 85 3.89 19.46 7.19
C GLU A 85 3.32 18.33 6.33
N VAL A 86 2.80 17.27 6.95
CA VAL A 86 2.16 16.17 6.23
C VAL A 86 0.73 16.61 5.87
N VAL A 87 0.52 16.91 4.60
CA VAL A 87 -0.77 17.40 4.07
C VAL A 87 -1.67 16.28 3.55
N ALA A 88 -1.15 15.07 3.33
CA ALA A 88 -1.93 13.90 2.94
C ALA A 88 -1.19 12.60 3.26
N VAL A 89 -1.94 11.48 3.39
CA VAL A 89 -1.38 10.15 3.58
C VAL A 89 -1.94 9.18 2.55
N GLY A 90 -1.05 8.47 1.83
CA GLY A 90 -1.40 7.35 0.96
C GLY A 90 -1.24 6.02 1.68
N HIS A 91 -2.21 5.12 1.52
CA HIS A 91 -2.19 3.78 2.09
C HIS A 91 -2.22 2.72 0.99
N ARG A 92 -1.30 1.76 1.05
CA ARG A 92 -1.48 0.52 0.31
C ARG A 92 -2.53 -0.33 1.00
N ILE A 93 -3.53 -0.77 0.26
CA ILE A 93 -4.59 -1.68 0.70
C ILE A 93 -4.59 -2.88 -0.24
N VAL A 94 -4.53 -4.08 0.31
CA VAL A 94 -4.39 -5.29 -0.51
C VAL A 94 -5.60 -5.55 -1.40
N HIS A 95 -6.82 -5.26 -0.92
CA HIS A 95 -8.04 -5.62 -1.64
C HIS A 95 -9.02 -4.46 -1.75
N GLY A 96 -9.40 -4.09 -2.97
CA GLY A 96 -10.43 -3.10 -3.26
C GLY A 96 -11.79 -3.70 -3.64
N GLY A 97 -11.87 -5.01 -3.77
CA GLY A 97 -13.07 -5.68 -4.28
C GLY A 97 -13.40 -5.25 -5.70
N MET A 98 -14.68 -5.28 -6.02
CA MET A 98 -15.22 -4.77 -7.27
C MET A 98 -15.53 -3.27 -7.22
N ALA A 99 -15.72 -2.73 -6.01
CA ALA A 99 -16.16 -1.35 -5.80
C ALA A 99 -15.02 -0.33 -5.95
N PHE A 100 -13.79 -0.70 -5.55
CA PHE A 100 -12.66 0.22 -5.50
C PHE A 100 -11.61 -0.12 -6.56
N GLN A 101 -11.82 0.40 -7.77
CA GLN A 101 -10.99 0.17 -8.95
C GLN A 101 -9.97 1.30 -9.21
N ALA A 102 -9.96 2.33 -8.38
CA ALA A 102 -9.05 3.46 -8.44
C ALA A 102 -8.74 3.96 -7.01
N PRO A 103 -7.73 4.81 -6.83
CA PRO A 103 -7.49 5.45 -5.55
C PRO A 103 -8.72 6.21 -5.03
N VAL A 104 -9.01 6.10 -3.73
CA VAL A 104 -10.19 6.72 -3.11
C VAL A 104 -9.80 7.42 -1.81
N VAL A 105 -10.47 8.55 -1.51
CA VAL A 105 -10.36 9.20 -0.20
C VAL A 105 -11.05 8.31 0.84
N LEU A 106 -10.30 7.95 1.87
CA LEU A 106 -10.77 7.08 2.95
C LEU A 106 -11.60 7.88 3.94
N THR A 107 -12.93 7.80 3.79
CA THR A 107 -13.88 8.24 4.81
C THR A 107 -14.22 7.09 5.77
N PRO A 108 -14.82 7.34 6.94
CA PRO A 108 -15.30 6.25 7.81
C PRO A 108 -16.19 5.25 7.06
N ALA A 109 -17.10 5.70 6.20
CA ALA A 109 -17.96 4.84 5.40
C ALA A 109 -17.18 3.96 4.43
N VAL A 110 -16.17 4.50 3.74
CA VAL A 110 -15.30 3.73 2.84
C VAL A 110 -14.49 2.69 3.62
N VAL A 111 -14.02 3.02 4.82
CA VAL A 111 -13.27 2.08 5.67
C VAL A 111 -14.14 0.90 6.10
N GLU A 112 -15.42 1.13 6.41
CA GLU A 112 -16.34 0.04 6.75
C GLU A 112 -16.64 -0.85 5.53
N GLN A 113 -16.85 -0.28 4.34
CA GLN A 113 -16.99 -1.06 3.10
C GLN A 113 -15.74 -1.91 2.80
N LEU A 114 -14.55 -1.36 3.04
CA LEU A 114 -13.29 -2.11 2.90
C LEU A 114 -13.15 -3.21 3.97
N ALA A 115 -13.74 -3.03 5.14
CA ALA A 115 -13.75 -4.06 6.19
C ALA A 115 -14.62 -5.27 5.82
N GLU A 116 -15.65 -5.10 5.00
CA GLU A 116 -16.47 -6.20 4.46
C GLU A 116 -15.65 -7.14 3.55
N LEU A 117 -14.51 -6.66 3.01
CA LEU A 117 -13.60 -7.46 2.19
C LEU A 117 -12.61 -8.31 3.02
N VAL A 118 -12.64 -8.25 4.33
CA VAL A 118 -11.76 -9.06 5.21
C VAL A 118 -11.80 -10.55 4.87
N PRO A 119 -12.97 -11.18 4.59
CA PRO A 119 -13.01 -12.60 4.20
C PRO A 119 -12.22 -12.95 2.94
N LEU A 120 -12.00 -11.98 2.03
CA LEU A 120 -11.20 -12.16 0.81
C LEU A 120 -9.68 -12.04 1.04
N ALA A 121 -9.26 -11.36 2.11
CA ALA A 121 -7.86 -11.16 2.46
C ALA A 121 -7.66 -11.09 3.98
N PRO A 122 -8.00 -12.15 4.75
CA PRO A 122 -8.07 -12.11 6.21
C PRO A 122 -6.72 -11.85 6.89
N LEU A 123 -5.62 -12.24 6.25
CA LEU A 123 -4.26 -12.04 6.78
C LEU A 123 -3.67 -10.65 6.46
N HIS A 124 -4.35 -9.85 5.63
CA HIS A 124 -3.80 -8.57 5.16
C HIS A 124 -4.73 -7.40 5.41
N GLN A 125 -6.01 -7.52 5.03
CA GLN A 125 -6.97 -6.41 5.05
C GLN A 125 -7.10 -5.76 6.45
N PRO A 126 -7.23 -6.51 7.57
CA PRO A 126 -7.29 -5.90 8.89
C PRO A 126 -6.06 -5.06 9.22
N HIS A 127 -4.85 -5.55 8.88
CA HIS A 127 -3.60 -4.86 9.13
C HIS A 127 -3.45 -3.61 8.27
N ASN A 128 -4.00 -3.61 7.04
CA ASN A 128 -4.01 -2.42 6.19
C ASN A 128 -4.96 -1.34 6.72
N LEU A 129 -6.11 -1.72 7.30
CA LEU A 129 -7.10 -0.78 7.81
C LEU A 129 -6.76 -0.23 9.21
N ALA A 130 -5.99 -0.96 10.00
CA ALA A 130 -5.60 -0.51 11.35
C ALA A 130 -4.91 0.86 11.35
N PRO A 131 -3.86 1.13 10.54
CA PRO A 131 -3.23 2.45 10.49
C PRO A 131 -4.15 3.54 9.95
N VAL A 132 -5.09 3.22 9.06
CA VAL A 132 -6.09 4.18 8.57
C VAL A 132 -6.98 4.64 9.73
N ARG A 133 -7.54 3.71 10.49
CA ARG A 133 -8.41 4.00 11.65
C ARG A 133 -7.66 4.79 12.73
N ALA A 134 -6.40 4.42 12.99
CA ALA A 134 -5.58 5.12 13.97
C ALA A 134 -5.30 6.57 13.54
N LEU A 135 -4.94 6.81 12.27
CA LEU A 135 -4.71 8.16 11.75
C LEU A 135 -5.98 9.00 11.70
N MET A 136 -7.15 8.42 11.44
CA MET A 136 -8.43 9.15 11.55
C MET A 136 -8.67 9.71 12.95
N LYS A 137 -8.22 9.00 14.01
CA LYS A 137 -8.33 9.45 15.40
C LYS A 137 -7.25 10.49 15.74
N LEU A 138 -6.01 10.27 15.30
CA LEU A 138 -4.83 11.02 15.74
C LEU A 138 -4.58 12.28 14.91
N ALA A 139 -5.00 12.30 13.65
CA ALA A 139 -4.84 13.41 12.72
C ALA A 139 -6.09 13.58 11.83
N PRO A 140 -7.27 13.90 12.42
CA PRO A 140 -8.56 13.89 11.70
C PRO A 140 -8.64 14.91 10.55
N GLY A 141 -7.77 15.95 10.55
CA GLY A 141 -7.70 16.96 9.49
C GLY A 141 -6.84 16.56 8.29
N VAL A 142 -6.10 15.44 8.36
CA VAL A 142 -5.21 15.02 7.28
C VAL A 142 -5.94 14.02 6.36
N PRO A 143 -6.17 14.35 5.08
CA PRO A 143 -6.82 13.46 4.14
C PRO A 143 -5.99 12.19 3.93
N GLN A 144 -6.68 11.05 3.87
CA GLN A 144 -6.08 9.74 3.65
C GLN A 144 -6.62 9.15 2.34
N VAL A 145 -5.75 8.54 1.54
CA VAL A 145 -6.09 7.94 0.25
C VAL A 145 -5.70 6.47 0.24
N GLY A 146 -6.65 5.60 -0.08
CA GLY A 146 -6.42 4.17 -0.29
C GLY A 146 -6.05 3.90 -1.75
N CYS A 147 -4.97 3.12 -1.96
CA CYS A 147 -4.52 2.60 -3.24
C CYS A 147 -4.51 1.07 -3.17
N PHE A 148 -5.11 0.39 -4.16
CA PHE A 148 -5.45 -1.03 -4.05
C PHE A 148 -4.58 -1.90 -4.94
N ASP A 149 -4.06 -3.00 -4.40
CA ASP A 149 -3.28 -3.96 -5.18
C ASP A 149 -4.12 -4.65 -6.27
N THR A 150 -5.43 -4.73 -6.10
CA THR A 150 -6.33 -5.32 -7.10
C THR A 150 -6.69 -4.36 -8.23
N ALA A 151 -6.56 -3.05 -8.06
CA ALA A 151 -7.09 -2.05 -8.99
C ALA A 151 -6.48 -2.13 -10.40
N PHE A 152 -5.18 -2.39 -10.52
CA PHE A 152 -4.49 -2.47 -11.80
C PHE A 152 -5.00 -3.61 -12.72
N HIS A 153 -5.64 -4.63 -12.12
CA HIS A 153 -6.12 -5.81 -12.82
C HIS A 153 -7.60 -5.76 -13.21
N THR A 154 -8.33 -4.73 -12.79
CA THR A 154 -9.78 -4.64 -12.98
C THR A 154 -10.21 -4.55 -14.46
N HIS A 155 -9.32 -4.08 -15.33
CA HIS A 155 -9.54 -3.98 -16.77
C HIS A 155 -9.07 -5.22 -17.56
N ALA A 156 -8.62 -6.27 -16.89
CA ALA A 156 -8.25 -7.52 -17.54
C ALA A 156 -9.50 -8.14 -18.24
N PRO A 157 -9.31 -8.87 -19.35
CA PRO A 157 -10.44 -9.53 -20.03
C PRO A 157 -11.21 -10.44 -19.08
N GLU A 158 -12.52 -10.49 -19.23
CA GLU A 158 -13.41 -11.26 -18.36
C GLU A 158 -12.97 -12.74 -18.24
N VAL A 159 -12.48 -13.33 -19.34
CA VAL A 159 -11.97 -14.71 -19.34
C VAL A 159 -10.81 -14.91 -18.36
N SER A 160 -10.00 -13.88 -18.10
CA SER A 160 -8.90 -13.92 -17.12
C SER A 160 -9.38 -13.76 -15.67
N GLN A 161 -10.59 -13.23 -15.50
CA GLN A 161 -11.19 -13.00 -14.19
C GLN A 161 -12.10 -14.15 -13.73
N ARG A 162 -12.44 -15.07 -14.63
CA ARG A 162 -13.30 -16.21 -14.31
C ARG A 162 -12.51 -17.40 -13.81
N PHE A 163 -13.12 -18.15 -12.88
CA PHE A 163 -12.74 -19.52 -12.63
C PHE A 163 -13.38 -20.46 -13.66
N ALA A 164 -12.80 -21.64 -13.86
CA ALA A 164 -13.39 -22.70 -14.67
C ALA A 164 -14.55 -23.40 -13.92
N LEU A 165 -15.56 -22.62 -13.54
CA LEU A 165 -16.76 -23.02 -12.82
C LEU A 165 -18.00 -22.68 -13.65
N PRO A 166 -19.19 -23.25 -13.32
CA PRO A 166 -20.45 -22.83 -13.93
C PRO A 166 -20.64 -21.30 -13.84
N ARG A 167 -21.21 -20.71 -14.90
CA ARG A 167 -21.31 -19.24 -15.05
C ARG A 167 -22.11 -18.58 -13.92
N GLU A 168 -23.02 -19.30 -13.30
CA GLU A 168 -23.79 -18.84 -12.15
C GLU A 168 -22.92 -18.34 -11.00
N PHE A 169 -21.77 -18.98 -10.73
CA PHE A 169 -20.83 -18.52 -9.72
C PHE A 169 -20.21 -17.17 -10.06
N HIS A 170 -19.85 -16.96 -11.32
CA HIS A 170 -19.36 -15.66 -11.77
C HIS A 170 -20.43 -14.57 -11.65
N HIS A 171 -21.68 -14.88 -12.04
CA HIS A 171 -22.80 -13.95 -11.88
C HIS A 171 -23.12 -13.66 -10.41
N ALA A 172 -22.82 -14.59 -9.52
CA ALA A 172 -22.90 -14.40 -8.05
C ALA A 172 -21.69 -13.64 -7.46
N GLY A 173 -20.75 -13.14 -8.30
CA GLY A 173 -19.61 -12.36 -7.87
C GLY A 173 -18.33 -13.17 -7.55
N VAL A 174 -18.35 -14.50 -7.78
CA VAL A 174 -17.15 -15.34 -7.60
C VAL A 174 -16.21 -15.12 -8.77
N GLN A 175 -15.07 -14.50 -8.51
CA GLN A 175 -14.08 -14.20 -9.54
C GLN A 175 -12.64 -14.28 -9.01
N ARG A 176 -11.70 -14.31 -9.94
CA ARG A 176 -10.27 -14.19 -9.64
C ARG A 176 -9.90 -12.73 -9.52
N TYR A 177 -9.05 -12.45 -8.54
CA TYR A 177 -8.40 -11.14 -8.37
C TYR A 177 -6.90 -11.26 -8.60
N GLY A 178 -6.32 -10.29 -9.30
CA GLY A 178 -4.88 -10.11 -9.34
C GLY A 178 -4.42 -9.25 -8.17
N PHE A 179 -3.20 -9.47 -7.70
CA PHE A 179 -2.57 -8.73 -6.61
C PHE A 179 -1.25 -8.11 -7.02
N HIS A 180 -0.60 -7.39 -6.11
CA HIS A 180 0.62 -6.61 -6.37
C HIS A 180 0.45 -5.57 -7.49
N GLY A 181 -0.79 -5.15 -7.76
CA GLY A 181 -1.13 -4.23 -8.84
C GLY A 181 -0.37 -2.92 -8.78
N LEU A 182 -0.16 -2.35 -7.59
CA LEU A 182 0.65 -1.12 -7.42
C LEU A 182 2.09 -1.29 -7.88
N SER A 183 2.67 -2.49 -7.70
CA SER A 183 4.00 -2.82 -8.22
C SER A 183 4.01 -2.89 -9.74
N TYR A 184 3.03 -3.58 -10.32
CA TYR A 184 2.90 -3.71 -11.78
C TYR A 184 2.59 -2.39 -12.46
N GLU A 185 1.73 -1.57 -11.88
CA GLU A 185 1.40 -0.23 -12.36
C GLU A 185 2.65 0.65 -12.40
N TYR A 186 3.47 0.61 -11.34
CA TYR A 186 4.73 1.33 -11.32
C TYR A 186 5.67 0.85 -12.44
N ILE A 187 5.88 -0.45 -12.60
CA ILE A 187 6.71 -1.00 -13.68
C ILE A 187 6.16 -0.58 -15.05
N ALA A 188 4.84 -0.72 -15.29
CA ALA A 188 4.21 -0.31 -16.53
C ALA A 188 4.45 1.18 -16.84
N SER A 189 4.39 2.04 -15.83
CA SER A 189 4.65 3.48 -15.97
C SER A 189 6.12 3.80 -16.31
N ARG A 190 7.06 2.93 -15.89
CA ARG A 190 8.49 3.10 -16.12
C ARG A 190 8.98 2.49 -17.44
N LEU A 191 8.31 1.45 -17.95
CA LEU A 191 8.69 0.76 -19.18
C LEU A 191 8.96 1.69 -20.38
N PRO A 192 8.17 2.76 -20.67
CA PRO A 192 8.43 3.64 -21.80
C PRO A 192 9.80 4.32 -21.76
N GLN A 193 10.39 4.47 -20.58
CA GLN A 193 11.69 5.12 -20.36
C GLN A 193 12.84 4.13 -20.39
N VAL A 194 12.57 2.84 -20.15
CA VAL A 194 13.58 1.77 -20.09
C VAL A 194 13.60 0.98 -21.40
N ASP A 195 12.43 0.55 -21.87
CA ASP A 195 12.27 -0.22 -23.10
C ASP A 195 10.93 0.13 -23.78
N ARG A 196 11.01 0.95 -24.81
CA ARG A 196 9.82 1.40 -25.57
C ARG A 196 9.13 0.26 -26.34
N HIS A 197 9.85 -0.80 -26.72
CA HIS A 197 9.30 -1.94 -27.40
C HIS A 197 8.45 -2.77 -26.42
N ALA A 198 9.00 -3.09 -25.25
CA ALA A 198 8.29 -3.75 -24.17
C ALA A 198 7.03 -2.96 -23.73
N ALA A 199 7.13 -1.63 -23.62
CA ALA A 199 6.01 -0.77 -23.23
C ALA A 199 4.83 -0.81 -24.22
N LYS A 200 5.11 -0.98 -25.52
CA LYS A 200 4.11 -1.03 -26.58
C LYS A 200 3.69 -2.44 -26.97
N GLY A 201 4.41 -3.45 -26.49
CA GLY A 201 4.23 -4.85 -26.85
C GLY A 201 3.49 -5.67 -25.80
N ARG A 202 3.82 -6.96 -25.81
CA ARG A 202 3.42 -7.94 -24.81
C ARG A 202 4.61 -8.15 -23.87
N THR A 203 4.39 -7.98 -22.57
CA THR A 203 5.45 -8.06 -21.56
C THR A 203 4.93 -8.87 -20.38
N VAL A 204 5.76 -9.76 -19.86
CA VAL A 204 5.50 -10.44 -18.57
C VAL A 204 6.37 -9.79 -17.52
N VAL A 205 5.74 -9.35 -16.44
CA VAL A 205 6.41 -8.77 -15.27
C VAL A 205 6.31 -9.75 -14.12
N LEU A 206 7.43 -10.01 -13.47
CA LEU A 206 7.53 -10.87 -12.30
C LEU A 206 7.72 -10.01 -11.05
N HIS A 207 6.86 -10.19 -10.05
CA HIS A 207 7.05 -9.67 -8.70
C HIS A 207 7.52 -10.82 -7.83
N LEU A 208 8.79 -10.79 -7.44
CA LEU A 208 9.44 -11.87 -6.71
C LEU A 208 9.85 -11.40 -5.31
N GLY A 209 9.20 -11.92 -4.29
CA GLY A 209 9.43 -11.63 -2.88
C GLY A 209 8.88 -12.77 -2.02
N ASN A 210 8.56 -12.53 -0.74
CA ASN A 210 7.84 -13.50 0.10
C ASN A 210 6.50 -13.90 -0.52
N GLY A 211 5.75 -12.92 -1.04
CA GLY A 211 4.68 -13.15 -1.98
C GLY A 211 5.24 -13.04 -3.40
N ALA A 212 4.93 -14.00 -4.26
CA ALA A 212 5.35 -13.99 -5.65
C ALA A 212 4.13 -14.03 -6.57
N SER A 213 4.17 -13.26 -7.65
CA SER A 213 3.15 -13.30 -8.71
C SER A 213 3.77 -12.88 -10.04
N MET A 214 3.03 -13.11 -11.12
CA MET A 214 3.37 -12.62 -12.44
C MET A 214 2.16 -11.93 -13.07
N CYS A 215 2.43 -10.95 -13.93
CA CYS A 215 1.40 -10.22 -14.65
C CYS A 215 1.77 -10.13 -16.12
N ALA A 216 0.86 -10.56 -16.98
CA ALA A 216 0.96 -10.31 -18.41
C ALA A 216 0.39 -8.93 -18.74
N LEU A 217 1.21 -8.12 -19.39
CA LEU A 217 0.86 -6.79 -19.87
C LEU A 217 0.71 -6.78 -21.38
N GLN A 218 -0.28 -6.06 -21.87
CA GLN A 218 -0.38 -5.68 -23.28
C GLN A 218 -0.56 -4.16 -23.36
N HIS A 219 0.37 -3.48 -24.03
CA HIS A 219 0.41 -2.02 -24.12
C HIS A 219 0.39 -1.33 -22.72
N GLY A 220 1.12 -1.91 -21.75
CA GLY A 220 1.19 -1.41 -20.37
C GLY A 220 -0.04 -1.68 -19.50
N ARG A 221 -1.05 -2.43 -20.00
CA ARG A 221 -2.26 -2.80 -19.24
C ARG A 221 -2.23 -4.26 -18.85
N SER A 222 -2.69 -4.58 -17.65
CA SER A 222 -2.84 -5.95 -17.19
C SER A 222 -3.88 -6.68 -18.05
N VAL A 223 -3.50 -7.87 -18.54
CA VAL A 223 -4.42 -8.78 -19.28
C VAL A 223 -4.59 -10.12 -18.58
N ALA A 224 -3.67 -10.47 -17.68
CA ALA A 224 -3.76 -11.64 -16.78
C ALA A 224 -2.80 -11.48 -15.60
N SER A 225 -3.15 -12.05 -14.45
CA SER A 225 -2.31 -12.14 -13.27
C SER A 225 -2.61 -13.42 -12.48
#